data_29fc5d28a54a3239b5df47cb36ca8d17
#
_entry.id   29fc5d28a54a3239b5df47cb36ca8d17
#
_cell.length_a   1.000
_cell.length_b   1.000
_cell.length_c   1.000
_cell.angle_alpha   90.00
_cell.angle_beta   90.00
_cell.angle_gamma   90.00
#
_symmetry.space_group_name_H-M   'P 1'
#
loop_
_entity.id
_entity.type
_entity.pdbx_description
1 polymer ?
#
loop_
_entity_poly.entity_id
_entity_poly.type
_entity_poly.pdbx_seq_one_letter_code
_entity_poly.pdbx_strand_id
1 'polypeptide(L)'
;MSVRPFTWLALSFFGYYCAYGVLIPFFPVWLKSQHYGEELIGMVLASAYVFRFVGGLFFSGLIKRASQLINSLRLLALASALIMAGLSFAAGSFWLLFSAIGLFAMVNSAGMPITDSLASTWQRQIQLDYGKARLIGSMAFVVGVTLFGNVIGFFGEQNIVWILTALLLVYSMMQCVTPTIPPQDEPSEQATAEVRYWDLLKNNTTLRVLIASSLIQGSHAAYYVYSVLYWTSLGIPVSQTSLLWGVAVVAEILLFFFSRRLLQNWKVTTIFYLATFACIVRWLGLAIANTIWLIAILQLLHSLTYAVAHYGMMRYITTQPQAHISKLQALYNGFSNSAMVAILTALSGVIYPYSPAFTFILMAIVVAPAFVVTPRKVDAFLLKQG
;
A
#
# COMPACT_ATOMS: atom_id res chain seq x y z
N MET A 1 -1.71 28.03 14.16
CA MET A 1 -0.89 28.30 12.95
C MET A 1 -1.71 27.91 11.74
N SER A 2 -1.89 28.79 10.75
CA SER A 2 -2.61 28.50 9.51
C SER A 2 -1.62 28.30 8.37
N VAL A 3 -1.89 27.32 7.50
CA VAL A 3 -1.02 26.95 6.38
C VAL A 3 -1.84 26.86 5.08
N ARG A 4 -1.17 26.98 3.93
CA ARG A 4 -1.81 26.80 2.61
C ARG A 4 -2.31 25.35 2.45
N PRO A 5 -3.42 25.07 1.72
CA PRO A 5 -3.95 23.73 1.51
C PRO A 5 -2.91 22.73 0.98
N PHE A 6 -2.04 23.16 0.06
CA PHE A 6 -0.93 22.32 -0.42
C PHE A 6 0.01 21.90 0.71
N THR A 7 0.41 22.85 1.56
CA THR A 7 1.29 22.56 2.71
C THR A 7 0.61 21.62 3.70
N TRP A 8 -0.69 21.79 3.92
CA TRP A 8 -1.47 20.91 4.78
C TRP A 8 -1.48 19.47 4.26
N LEU A 9 -1.77 19.27 2.96
CA LEU A 9 -1.70 17.94 2.33
C LEU A 9 -0.30 17.36 2.34
N ALA A 10 0.71 18.19 2.07
CA ALA A 10 2.11 17.76 2.12
C ALA A 10 2.51 17.23 3.51
N LEU A 11 2.11 17.92 4.58
CA LEU A 11 2.32 17.48 5.95
C LEU A 11 1.54 16.18 6.26
N SER A 12 0.30 16.09 5.79
CA SER A 12 -0.52 14.90 5.97
C SER A 12 0.10 13.67 5.27
N PHE A 13 0.48 13.80 4.01
CA PHE A 13 1.14 12.72 3.28
C PHE A 13 2.51 12.38 3.90
N PHE A 14 3.29 13.40 4.27
CA PHE A 14 4.60 13.18 4.88
C PHE A 14 4.48 12.38 6.17
N GLY A 15 3.67 12.82 7.13
CA GLY A 15 3.50 12.16 8.41
C GLY A 15 2.98 10.73 8.28
N TYR A 16 1.94 10.53 7.47
CA TYR A 16 1.37 9.21 7.24
C TYR A 16 2.38 8.24 6.61
N TYR A 17 3.00 8.63 5.51
CA TYR A 17 3.90 7.73 4.77
C TYR A 17 5.25 7.52 5.43
N CYS A 18 5.73 8.47 6.24
CA CYS A 18 6.91 8.27 7.06
C CYS A 18 6.68 7.15 8.09
N ALA A 19 5.54 7.18 8.80
CA ALA A 19 5.14 6.10 9.71
C ALA A 19 4.89 4.78 8.94
N TYR A 20 4.30 4.83 7.77
CA TYR A 20 4.01 3.67 6.94
C TYR A 20 5.29 2.99 6.41
N GLY A 21 6.34 3.78 6.13
CA GLY A 21 7.67 3.28 5.77
C GLY A 21 8.37 2.50 6.88
N VAL A 22 7.98 2.72 8.14
CA VAL A 22 8.40 1.88 9.27
C VAL A 22 7.44 0.71 9.48
N LEU A 23 6.14 0.97 9.41
CA LEU A 23 5.11 -0.02 9.71
C LEU A 23 5.22 -1.26 8.82
N ILE A 24 5.32 -1.09 7.50
CA ILE A 24 5.26 -2.23 6.58
C ILE A 24 6.45 -3.17 6.73
N PRO A 25 7.71 -2.72 6.65
CA PRO A 25 8.84 -3.65 6.70
C PRO A 25 9.22 -4.10 8.11
N PHE A 26 8.98 -3.28 9.15
CA PHE A 26 9.54 -3.55 10.47
C PHE A 26 8.52 -4.01 11.52
N PHE A 27 7.23 -3.83 11.32
CA PHE A 27 6.24 -4.33 12.27
C PHE A 27 6.23 -5.87 12.41
N PRO A 28 6.43 -6.67 11.33
CA PRO A 28 6.66 -8.11 11.45
C PRO A 28 7.88 -8.46 12.31
N VAL A 29 8.95 -7.66 12.22
CA VAL A 29 10.18 -7.84 13.03
C VAL A 29 9.89 -7.59 14.51
N TRP A 30 9.08 -6.57 14.83
CA TRP A 30 8.63 -6.36 16.20
C TRP A 30 7.82 -7.53 16.73
N LEU A 31 6.88 -8.07 15.96
CA LEU A 31 6.13 -9.26 16.38
C LEU A 31 7.07 -10.45 16.65
N LYS A 32 8.09 -10.62 15.84
CA LYS A 32 9.11 -11.64 16.05
C LYS A 32 9.91 -11.39 17.35
N SER A 33 10.27 -10.14 17.65
CA SER A 33 10.95 -9.77 18.90
C SER A 33 10.09 -9.99 20.15
N GLN A 34 8.76 -10.08 20.00
CA GLN A 34 7.80 -10.46 21.05
C GLN A 34 7.59 -11.98 21.13
N HIS A 35 8.46 -12.77 20.50
CA HIS A 35 8.46 -14.24 20.49
C HIS A 35 7.27 -14.89 19.76
N TYR A 36 6.56 -14.16 18.90
CA TYR A 36 5.55 -14.75 18.03
C TYR A 36 6.22 -15.53 16.90
N GLY A 37 5.71 -16.74 16.63
CA GLY A 37 6.15 -17.55 15.48
C GLY A 37 5.73 -16.95 14.14
N GLU A 38 6.48 -17.26 13.09
CA GLU A 38 6.27 -16.72 11.74
C GLU A 38 4.88 -17.03 11.18
N GLU A 39 4.32 -18.19 11.52
CA GLU A 39 2.96 -18.58 11.13
C GLU A 39 1.91 -17.63 11.73
N LEU A 40 1.99 -17.37 13.06
CA LEU A 40 1.10 -16.44 13.72
C LEU A 40 1.27 -15.01 13.22
N ILE A 41 2.50 -14.58 12.94
CA ILE A 41 2.78 -13.27 12.31
C ILE A 41 2.04 -13.17 10.99
N GLY A 42 2.14 -14.19 10.12
CA GLY A 42 1.43 -14.25 8.85
C GLY A 42 -0.08 -14.17 9.01
N MET A 43 -0.67 -14.94 9.92
CA MET A 43 -2.12 -14.95 10.18
C MET A 43 -2.62 -13.61 10.71
N VAL A 44 -1.92 -13.02 11.67
CA VAL A 44 -2.28 -11.71 12.27
C VAL A 44 -2.21 -10.61 11.21
N LEU A 45 -1.15 -10.57 10.40
CA LEU A 45 -1.00 -9.55 9.37
C LEU A 45 -1.95 -9.78 8.19
N ALA A 46 -2.26 -11.02 7.82
CA ALA A 46 -3.31 -11.33 6.86
C ALA A 46 -4.66 -10.79 7.32
N SER A 47 -5.02 -11.02 8.59
CA SER A 47 -6.24 -10.47 9.19
C SER A 47 -6.22 -8.94 9.22
N ALA A 48 -5.06 -8.32 9.47
CA ALA A 48 -4.91 -6.87 9.44
C ALA A 48 -5.23 -6.28 8.05
N TYR A 49 -4.91 -6.94 6.94
CA TYR A 49 -5.33 -6.50 5.60
C TYR A 49 -6.85 -6.50 5.43
N VAL A 50 -7.55 -7.49 5.99
CA VAL A 50 -9.02 -7.53 5.99
C VAL A 50 -9.58 -6.39 6.84
N PHE A 51 -9.06 -6.20 8.05
CA PHE A 51 -9.47 -5.10 8.92
C PHE A 51 -9.20 -3.72 8.30
N ARG A 52 -8.08 -3.56 7.59
CA ARG A 52 -7.77 -2.34 6.83
C ARG A 52 -8.83 -2.04 5.76
N PHE A 53 -9.23 -3.05 5.00
CA PHE A 53 -10.25 -2.90 3.97
C PHE A 53 -11.60 -2.50 4.57
N VAL A 54 -12.04 -3.24 5.59
CA VAL A 54 -13.31 -2.95 6.31
C VAL A 54 -13.27 -1.57 6.94
N GLY A 55 -12.19 -1.23 7.64
CA GLY A 55 -12.03 0.07 8.30
C GLY A 55 -12.01 1.25 7.33
N GLY A 56 -11.29 1.08 6.21
CA GLY A 56 -11.28 2.10 5.15
C GLY A 56 -12.67 2.41 4.60
N LEU A 57 -13.47 1.37 4.34
CA LEU A 57 -14.85 1.53 3.88
C LEU A 57 -15.75 2.12 4.97
N PHE A 58 -15.66 1.59 6.19
CA PHE A 58 -16.52 2.00 7.30
C PHE A 58 -16.33 3.47 7.65
N PHE A 59 -15.10 3.89 7.94
CA PHE A 59 -14.85 5.27 8.37
C PHE A 59 -15.03 6.27 7.23
N SER A 60 -14.67 5.92 5.98
CA SER A 60 -14.93 6.79 4.83
C SER A 60 -16.42 6.94 4.57
N GLY A 61 -17.22 5.89 4.78
CA GLY A 61 -18.67 5.92 4.63
C GLY A 61 -19.41 6.78 5.66
N LEU A 62 -18.81 7.05 6.82
CA LEU A 62 -19.36 7.93 7.85
C LEU A 62 -19.24 9.41 7.47
N ILE A 63 -18.33 9.78 6.58
CA ILE A 63 -18.07 11.16 6.20
C ILE A 63 -18.95 11.51 5.00
N LYS A 64 -19.91 12.39 5.21
CA LYS A 64 -20.87 12.81 4.18
C LYS A 64 -20.61 14.21 3.62
N ARG A 65 -19.77 14.99 4.28
CA ARG A 65 -19.51 16.40 3.93
C ARG A 65 -18.02 16.67 3.89
N ALA A 66 -17.58 17.48 2.92
CA ALA A 66 -16.18 17.88 2.80
C ALA A 66 -15.68 18.61 4.06
N SER A 67 -16.53 19.38 4.70
CA SER A 67 -16.25 20.10 5.97
C SER A 67 -15.85 19.17 7.13
N GLN A 68 -16.22 17.88 7.08
CA GLN A 68 -15.90 16.88 8.11
C GLN A 68 -14.51 16.22 7.90
N LEU A 69 -13.92 16.29 6.70
CA LEU A 69 -12.72 15.54 6.32
C LEU A 69 -11.53 15.80 7.25
N ILE A 70 -11.23 17.08 7.53
CA ILE A 70 -10.06 17.47 8.35
C ILE A 70 -10.21 17.01 9.80
N ASN A 71 -11.39 17.18 10.39
CA ASN A 71 -11.61 16.77 11.78
C ASN A 71 -11.59 15.24 11.92
N SER A 72 -12.11 14.51 10.92
CA SER A 72 -12.01 13.05 10.88
C SER A 72 -10.56 12.60 10.78
N LEU A 73 -9.72 13.24 9.96
CA LEU A 73 -8.29 12.93 9.85
C LEU A 73 -7.55 13.18 11.17
N ARG A 74 -7.86 14.29 11.88
CA ARG A 74 -7.28 14.58 13.19
C ARG A 74 -7.60 13.50 14.21
N LEU A 75 -8.88 13.12 14.29
CA LEU A 75 -9.33 12.07 15.21
C LEU A 75 -8.68 10.72 14.91
N LEU A 76 -8.68 10.31 13.64
CA LEU A 76 -8.11 9.04 13.22
C LEU A 76 -6.59 8.99 13.42
N ALA A 77 -5.87 10.09 13.18
CA ALA A 77 -4.44 10.18 13.41
C ALA A 77 -4.10 10.01 14.90
N LEU A 78 -4.82 10.74 15.79
CA LEU A 78 -4.63 10.62 17.23
C LEU A 78 -5.00 9.22 17.74
N ALA A 79 -6.14 8.68 17.30
CA ALA A 79 -6.57 7.33 17.66
C ALA A 79 -5.54 6.28 17.22
N SER A 80 -4.99 6.40 16.00
CA SER A 80 -3.93 5.50 15.51
C SER A 80 -2.69 5.53 16.42
N ALA A 81 -2.26 6.71 16.86
CA ALA A 81 -1.11 6.85 17.75
C ALA A 81 -1.37 6.22 19.13
N LEU A 82 -2.54 6.45 19.70
CA LEU A 82 -2.92 5.90 21.01
C LEU A 82 -3.05 4.37 20.97
N ILE A 83 -3.65 3.82 19.91
CA ILE A 83 -3.78 2.36 19.74
C ILE A 83 -2.38 1.75 19.53
N MET A 84 -1.51 2.39 18.76
CA MET A 84 -0.13 1.92 18.58
C MET A 84 0.63 1.90 19.90
N ALA A 85 0.52 2.92 20.74
CA ALA A 85 1.10 2.92 22.08
C ALA A 85 0.55 1.76 22.94
N GLY A 86 -0.75 1.50 22.85
CA GLY A 86 -1.42 0.40 23.54
C GLY A 86 -0.90 -0.99 23.16
N LEU A 87 -0.39 -1.17 21.94
CA LEU A 87 0.15 -2.44 21.47
C LEU A 87 1.30 -2.96 22.32
N SER A 88 2.17 -2.07 22.85
CA SER A 88 3.25 -2.47 23.75
C SER A 88 2.76 -3.18 25.01
N PHE A 89 1.59 -2.80 25.51
CA PHE A 89 0.97 -3.43 26.70
C PHE A 89 0.16 -4.67 26.34
N ALA A 90 -0.21 -4.82 25.07
CA ALA A 90 -0.98 -5.96 24.57
C ALA A 90 -0.11 -7.17 24.22
N ALA A 91 1.21 -7.02 24.10
CA ALA A 91 2.12 -8.04 23.57
C ALA A 91 2.15 -9.34 24.38
N GLY A 92 1.81 -9.30 25.68
CA GLY A 92 1.76 -10.49 26.54
C GLY A 92 0.54 -11.39 26.36
N SER A 93 -0.47 -10.98 25.59
CA SER A 93 -1.70 -11.75 25.34
C SER A 93 -2.05 -11.74 23.87
N PHE A 94 -2.08 -12.91 23.23
CA PHE A 94 -2.38 -13.06 21.81
C PHE A 94 -3.70 -12.38 21.41
N TRP A 95 -4.79 -12.64 22.14
CA TRP A 95 -6.11 -12.10 21.80
C TRP A 95 -6.20 -10.59 21.97
N LEU A 96 -5.51 -10.05 22.99
CA LEU A 96 -5.45 -8.60 23.19
C LEU A 96 -4.63 -7.93 22.08
N LEU A 97 -3.48 -8.53 21.75
CA LEU A 97 -2.63 -8.06 20.65
C LEU A 97 -3.36 -8.12 19.30
N PHE A 98 -4.01 -9.24 18.99
CA PHE A 98 -4.78 -9.43 17.76
C PHE A 98 -5.88 -8.37 17.62
N SER A 99 -6.65 -8.14 18.70
CA SER A 99 -7.71 -7.13 18.73
C SER A 99 -7.16 -5.72 18.56
N ALA A 100 -6.05 -5.40 19.21
CA ALA A 100 -5.40 -4.09 19.12
C ALA A 100 -4.83 -3.84 17.72
N ILE A 101 -4.20 -4.84 17.08
CA ILE A 101 -3.73 -4.78 15.69
C ILE A 101 -4.91 -4.60 14.73
N GLY A 102 -5.99 -5.34 14.92
CA GLY A 102 -7.20 -5.21 14.10
C GLY A 102 -7.79 -3.81 14.20
N LEU A 103 -7.94 -3.28 15.41
CA LEU A 103 -8.43 -1.93 15.65
C LEU A 103 -7.51 -0.87 15.04
N PHE A 104 -6.19 -1.00 15.24
CA PHE A 104 -5.20 -0.12 14.61
C PHE A 104 -5.33 -0.15 13.10
N ALA A 105 -5.40 -1.34 12.50
CA ALA A 105 -5.52 -1.53 11.07
C ALA A 105 -6.78 -0.85 10.51
N MET A 106 -7.93 -0.98 11.17
CA MET A 106 -9.18 -0.32 10.78
C MET A 106 -9.06 1.20 10.82
N VAL A 107 -8.57 1.73 11.94
CA VAL A 107 -8.52 3.19 12.18
C VAL A 107 -7.48 3.87 11.28
N ASN A 108 -6.28 3.31 11.22
CA ASN A 108 -5.17 3.90 10.46
C ASN A 108 -5.41 3.87 8.94
N SER A 109 -6.01 2.79 8.42
CA SER A 109 -6.24 2.64 6.98
C SER A 109 -7.19 3.67 6.40
N ALA A 110 -8.12 4.18 7.20
CA ALA A 110 -9.10 5.16 6.75
C ALA A 110 -8.46 6.54 6.44
N GLY A 111 -7.30 6.83 7.01
CA GLY A 111 -6.59 8.09 6.79
C GLY A 111 -6.29 8.37 5.31
N MET A 112 -5.91 7.35 4.53
CA MET A 112 -5.57 7.55 3.12
C MET A 112 -6.76 7.92 2.23
N PRO A 113 -7.84 7.13 2.15
CA PRO A 113 -8.97 7.48 1.30
C PRO A 113 -9.62 8.81 1.70
N ILE A 114 -9.59 9.17 2.99
CA ILE A 114 -10.10 10.46 3.45
C ILE A 114 -9.16 11.60 3.01
N THR A 115 -7.83 11.41 3.09
CA THR A 115 -6.86 12.41 2.59
C THR A 115 -6.96 12.58 1.08
N ASP A 116 -7.17 11.50 0.32
CA ASP A 116 -7.36 11.54 -1.12
C ASP A 116 -8.68 12.25 -1.50
N SER A 117 -9.74 12.05 -0.73
CA SER A 117 -11.00 12.78 -0.87
C SER A 117 -10.83 14.28 -0.63
N LEU A 118 -10.08 14.65 0.41
CA LEU A 118 -9.75 16.06 0.70
C LEU A 118 -8.90 16.68 -0.43
N ALA A 119 -7.90 15.94 -0.91
CA ALA A 119 -7.05 16.38 -2.01
C ALA A 119 -7.86 16.60 -3.30
N SER A 120 -8.79 15.67 -3.61
CA SER A 120 -9.71 15.80 -4.76
C SER A 120 -10.64 17.00 -4.61
N THR A 121 -11.14 17.27 -3.40
CA THR A 121 -11.95 18.44 -3.11
C THR A 121 -11.19 19.72 -3.38
N TRP A 122 -9.97 19.88 -2.86
CA TRP A 122 -9.14 21.05 -3.12
C TRP A 122 -8.62 21.13 -4.56
N GLN A 123 -8.42 19.99 -5.23
CA GLN A 123 -8.09 19.99 -6.65
C GLN A 123 -9.20 20.64 -7.50
N ARG A 124 -10.47 20.35 -7.19
CA ARG A 124 -11.61 20.98 -7.86
C ARG A 124 -11.82 22.42 -7.42
N GLN A 125 -11.74 22.68 -6.11
CA GLN A 125 -12.05 23.99 -5.51
C GLN A 125 -11.00 25.07 -5.85
N ILE A 126 -9.72 24.73 -5.86
CA ILE A 126 -8.60 25.68 -5.99
C ILE A 126 -7.52 25.22 -6.97
N GLN A 127 -7.79 24.20 -7.80
CA GLN A 127 -6.86 23.61 -8.77
C GLN A 127 -5.53 23.17 -8.13
N LEU A 128 -5.59 22.61 -6.94
CA LEU A 128 -4.42 22.12 -6.22
C LEU A 128 -3.75 20.98 -6.99
N ASP A 129 -2.42 21.00 -7.10
CA ASP A 129 -1.64 19.94 -7.75
C ASP A 129 -1.51 18.73 -6.79
N TYR A 130 -2.48 17.80 -6.92
CA TYR A 130 -2.50 16.56 -6.15
C TYR A 130 -1.24 15.71 -6.37
N GLY A 131 -0.76 15.63 -7.62
CA GLY A 131 0.39 14.80 -7.95
C GLY A 131 1.65 15.21 -7.19
N LYS A 132 1.91 16.52 -7.09
CA LYS A 132 3.04 17.04 -6.30
C LYS A 132 2.89 16.76 -4.80
N ALA A 133 1.69 16.95 -4.25
CA ALA A 133 1.45 16.65 -2.83
C ALA A 133 1.63 15.16 -2.55
N ARG A 134 1.16 14.28 -3.44
CA ARG A 134 1.27 12.82 -3.32
C ARG A 134 2.71 12.32 -3.43
N LEU A 135 3.54 12.97 -4.27
CA LEU A 135 4.98 12.67 -4.40
C LEU A 135 5.71 12.83 -3.07
N ILE A 136 5.34 13.84 -2.26
CA ILE A 136 5.91 14.04 -0.92
C ILE A 136 5.69 12.80 -0.04
N GLY A 137 4.55 12.12 -0.18
CA GLY A 137 4.30 10.85 0.50
C GLY A 137 5.29 9.75 0.13
N SER A 138 5.60 9.58 -1.16
CA SER A 138 6.59 8.59 -1.59
C SER A 138 8.00 8.91 -1.07
N MET A 139 8.39 10.19 -1.08
CA MET A 139 9.65 10.63 -0.47
C MET A 139 9.67 10.39 1.03
N ALA A 140 8.56 10.66 1.72
CA ALA A 140 8.42 10.42 3.15
C ALA A 140 8.52 8.93 3.51
N PHE A 141 8.00 8.04 2.67
CA PHE A 141 8.17 6.59 2.85
C PHE A 141 9.67 6.21 2.81
N VAL A 142 10.42 6.74 1.84
CA VAL A 142 11.87 6.52 1.76
C VAL A 142 12.56 7.02 3.02
N VAL A 143 12.24 8.24 3.49
CA VAL A 143 12.76 8.77 4.77
C VAL A 143 12.38 7.85 5.94
N GLY A 144 11.12 7.44 6.01
CA GLY A 144 10.62 6.52 7.03
C GLY A 144 11.41 5.23 7.08
N VAL A 145 11.51 4.53 5.96
CA VAL A 145 12.19 3.23 5.93
C VAL A 145 13.70 3.36 6.14
N THR A 146 14.38 4.33 5.53
CA THR A 146 15.84 4.42 5.61
C THR A 146 16.34 5.05 6.91
N LEU A 147 15.80 6.20 7.31
CA LEU A 147 16.22 6.87 8.54
C LEU A 147 15.84 6.05 9.77
N PHE A 148 14.56 5.65 9.87
CA PHE A 148 14.10 4.94 11.06
C PHE A 148 14.51 3.48 11.09
N GLY A 149 14.84 2.87 9.96
CA GLY A 149 15.50 1.57 9.95
C GLY A 149 16.88 1.60 10.61
N ASN A 150 17.65 2.70 10.44
CA ASN A 150 18.90 2.90 11.18
C ASN A 150 18.64 3.19 12.67
N VAL A 151 17.60 3.96 13.00
CA VAL A 151 17.19 4.21 14.39
C VAL A 151 16.80 2.90 15.07
N ILE A 152 16.04 2.01 14.38
CA ILE A 152 15.70 0.68 14.89
C ILE A 152 16.96 -0.16 15.10
N GLY A 153 17.89 -0.14 14.16
CA GLY A 153 19.18 -0.84 14.29
C GLY A 153 19.99 -0.40 15.51
N PHE A 154 19.88 0.88 15.91
CA PHE A 154 20.56 1.41 17.09
C PHE A 154 19.83 1.12 18.41
N PHE A 155 18.49 1.33 18.45
CA PHE A 155 17.70 1.16 19.68
C PHE A 155 17.19 -0.26 19.91
N GLY A 156 17.24 -1.12 18.90
CA GLY A 156 16.74 -2.50 18.95
C GLY A 156 15.30 -2.67 18.48
N GLU A 157 15.00 -3.86 17.99
CA GLU A 157 13.74 -4.23 17.37
C GLU A 157 12.54 -4.16 18.31
N GLN A 158 12.76 -4.38 19.61
CA GLN A 158 11.73 -4.29 20.66
C GLN A 158 11.12 -2.88 20.79
N ASN A 159 11.81 -1.84 20.29
CA ASN A 159 11.37 -0.46 20.36
C ASN A 159 10.59 0.03 19.12
N ILE A 160 10.38 -0.82 18.11
CA ILE A 160 9.71 -0.45 16.86
C ILE A 160 8.33 0.15 17.12
N VAL A 161 7.53 -0.40 18.04
CA VAL A 161 6.19 0.12 18.36
C VAL A 161 6.27 1.51 19.00
N TRP A 162 7.27 1.80 19.81
CA TRP A 162 7.48 3.14 20.40
C TRP A 162 7.95 4.16 19.36
N ILE A 163 8.80 3.74 18.41
CA ILE A 163 9.18 4.56 17.25
C ILE A 163 7.97 4.89 16.38
N LEU A 164 7.15 3.88 16.08
CA LEU A 164 5.88 4.06 15.35
C LEU A 164 4.91 4.98 16.09
N THR A 165 4.78 4.82 17.40
CA THR A 165 3.96 5.70 18.24
C THR A 165 4.43 7.15 18.15
N ALA A 166 5.73 7.39 18.26
CA ALA A 166 6.29 8.73 18.13
C ALA A 166 6.02 9.34 16.75
N LEU A 167 6.20 8.58 15.67
CA LEU A 167 5.91 9.02 14.31
C LEU A 167 4.41 9.33 14.11
N LEU A 168 3.53 8.50 14.63
CA LEU A 168 2.08 8.72 14.55
C LEU A 168 1.62 9.90 15.41
N LEU A 169 2.27 10.15 16.56
CA LEU A 169 2.03 11.37 17.34
C LEU A 169 2.46 12.63 16.59
N VAL A 170 3.64 12.60 15.96
CA VAL A 170 4.10 13.71 15.10
C VAL A 170 3.13 13.92 13.93
N TYR A 171 2.69 12.83 13.29
CA TYR A 171 1.64 12.90 12.26
C TYR A 171 0.35 13.53 12.79
N SER A 172 -0.12 13.12 13.97
CA SER A 172 -1.30 13.71 14.62
C SER A 172 -1.13 15.22 14.90
N MET A 173 0.06 15.63 15.36
CA MET A 173 0.38 17.05 15.56
C MET A 173 0.37 17.83 14.24
N MET A 174 0.88 17.25 13.15
CA MET A 174 0.82 17.85 11.81
C MET A 174 -0.62 18.06 11.34
N GLN A 175 -1.56 17.18 11.71
CA GLN A 175 -2.99 17.36 11.41
C GLN A 175 -3.66 18.52 12.18
N CYS A 176 -3.07 18.97 13.29
CA CYS A 176 -3.65 20.04 14.11
C CYS A 176 -3.51 21.44 13.48
N VAL A 177 -2.64 21.62 12.48
CA VAL A 177 -2.58 22.90 11.75
C VAL A 177 -3.89 23.16 11.01
N THR A 178 -4.25 24.44 10.83
CA THR A 178 -5.49 24.83 10.16
C THR A 178 -5.19 25.27 8.72
N PRO A 179 -5.88 24.75 7.71
CA PRO A 179 -5.70 25.26 6.35
C PRO A 179 -6.32 26.66 6.22
N THR A 180 -5.70 27.52 5.41
CA THR A 180 -6.21 28.88 5.13
C THR A 180 -7.52 28.86 4.34
N ILE A 181 -7.77 27.78 3.56
CA ILE A 181 -8.98 27.59 2.77
C ILE A 181 -9.60 26.27 3.23
N PRO A 182 -10.78 26.29 3.88
CA PRO A 182 -11.46 25.06 4.28
C PRO A 182 -12.01 24.32 3.05
N PRO A 183 -12.12 22.98 3.13
CA PRO A 183 -12.82 22.23 2.09
C PRO A 183 -14.31 22.57 2.12
N GLN A 184 -14.88 22.77 0.94
CA GLN A 184 -16.30 23.14 0.77
C GLN A 184 -17.07 21.98 0.16
N ASP A 185 -18.33 21.85 0.59
CA ASP A 185 -19.27 20.91 0.01
C ASP A 185 -19.65 21.39 -1.41
N GLU A 186 -19.59 20.50 -2.39
CA GLU A 186 -20.10 20.78 -3.73
C GLU A 186 -21.63 20.64 -3.74
N PRO A 187 -22.33 21.46 -4.58
CA PRO A 187 -23.71 21.19 -4.88
C PRO A 187 -23.84 19.78 -5.44
N SER A 188 -24.79 19.00 -4.93
CA SER A 188 -25.04 17.62 -5.35
C SER A 188 -25.18 17.57 -6.88
N GLU A 189 -24.17 17.09 -7.60
CA GLU A 189 -24.32 16.74 -9.01
C GLU A 189 -25.37 15.62 -9.10
N GLN A 190 -26.28 15.76 -10.06
CA GLN A 190 -27.33 14.80 -10.34
C GLN A 190 -26.74 13.39 -10.42
N ALA A 191 -27.35 12.45 -9.71
CA ALA A 191 -26.95 11.06 -9.65
C ALA A 191 -26.83 10.49 -11.07
N THR A 192 -25.62 10.35 -11.57
CA THR A 192 -25.34 9.53 -12.76
C THR A 192 -25.82 8.12 -12.47
N ALA A 193 -26.42 7.47 -13.48
CA ALA A 193 -26.98 6.12 -13.34
C ALA A 193 -26.05 5.19 -12.55
N GLU A 194 -26.56 4.62 -11.47
CA GLU A 194 -25.74 3.88 -10.51
C GLU A 194 -25.34 2.52 -11.10
N VAL A 195 -24.08 2.41 -11.57
CA VAL A 195 -23.51 1.16 -12.07
C VAL A 195 -23.30 0.20 -10.88
N ARG A 196 -23.77 -1.04 -11.01
CA ARG A 196 -23.57 -2.04 -9.97
C ARG A 196 -22.19 -2.69 -10.08
N TYR A 197 -21.55 -3.01 -8.95
CA TYR A 197 -20.29 -3.77 -8.92
C TYR A 197 -20.40 -5.09 -9.71
N TRP A 198 -21.54 -5.75 -9.61
CA TRP A 198 -21.79 -7.01 -10.28
C TRP A 198 -21.76 -6.91 -11.81
N ASP A 199 -22.23 -5.79 -12.37
CA ASP A 199 -22.23 -5.57 -13.81
C ASP A 199 -20.80 -5.36 -14.35
N LEU A 200 -19.93 -4.72 -13.56
CA LEU A 200 -18.51 -4.61 -13.86
C LEU A 200 -17.81 -5.97 -13.84
N LEU A 201 -18.13 -6.82 -12.86
CA LEU A 201 -17.54 -8.15 -12.72
C LEU A 201 -18.05 -9.14 -13.79
N LYS A 202 -19.24 -8.94 -14.36
CA LYS A 202 -19.74 -9.72 -15.50
C LYS A 202 -18.97 -9.43 -16.79
N ASN A 203 -18.35 -8.26 -16.90
CA ASN A 203 -17.50 -7.96 -18.05
C ASN A 203 -16.23 -8.80 -17.98
N ASN A 204 -16.10 -9.74 -18.92
CA ASN A 204 -14.98 -10.69 -18.95
C ASN A 204 -13.61 -10.01 -19.02
N THR A 205 -13.49 -8.89 -19.76
CA THR A 205 -12.22 -8.13 -19.84
C THR A 205 -11.89 -7.50 -18.51
N THR A 206 -12.83 -6.83 -17.85
CA THR A 206 -12.67 -6.24 -16.52
C THR A 206 -12.29 -7.29 -15.49
N LEU A 207 -13.02 -8.40 -15.45
CA LEU A 207 -12.73 -9.49 -14.49
C LEU A 207 -11.32 -10.04 -14.68
N ARG A 208 -10.91 -10.29 -15.92
CA ARG A 208 -9.56 -10.81 -16.24
C ARG A 208 -8.46 -9.80 -15.89
N VAL A 209 -8.66 -8.51 -16.16
CA VAL A 209 -7.73 -7.44 -15.76
C VAL A 209 -7.59 -7.36 -14.24
N LEU A 210 -8.72 -7.44 -13.51
CA LEU A 210 -8.73 -7.46 -12.05
C LEU A 210 -8.00 -8.69 -11.48
N ILE A 211 -8.25 -9.89 -12.03
CA ILE A 211 -7.57 -11.11 -11.59
C ILE A 211 -6.06 -11.03 -11.87
N ALA A 212 -5.67 -10.62 -13.08
CA ALA A 212 -4.25 -10.47 -13.43
C ALA A 212 -3.54 -9.47 -12.50
N SER A 213 -4.17 -8.30 -12.28
CA SER A 213 -3.66 -7.30 -11.34
C SER A 213 -3.57 -7.84 -9.90
N SER A 214 -4.57 -8.63 -9.47
CA SER A 214 -4.58 -9.22 -8.12
C SER A 214 -3.46 -10.25 -7.94
N LEU A 215 -3.18 -11.07 -8.95
CA LEU A 215 -2.07 -12.03 -8.93
C LEU A 215 -0.72 -11.31 -8.85
N ILE A 216 -0.53 -10.24 -9.63
CA ILE A 216 0.71 -9.45 -9.63
C ILE A 216 0.91 -8.75 -8.29
N GLN A 217 -0.10 -7.98 -7.83
CA GLN A 217 0.01 -7.23 -6.58
C GLN A 217 0.05 -8.14 -5.35
N GLY A 218 -0.79 -9.17 -5.33
CA GLY A 218 -0.82 -10.15 -4.25
C GLY A 218 0.50 -10.92 -4.09
N SER A 219 1.22 -11.17 -5.18
CA SER A 219 2.53 -11.85 -5.13
C SER A 219 3.58 -11.10 -4.29
N HIS A 220 3.35 -9.84 -3.94
CA HIS A 220 4.20 -9.08 -3.02
C HIS A 220 3.98 -9.44 -1.54
N ALA A 221 2.98 -10.27 -1.21
CA ALA A 221 2.62 -10.57 0.17
C ALA A 221 3.80 -11.10 1.01
N ALA A 222 4.54 -12.10 0.49
CA ALA A 222 5.72 -12.64 1.15
C ALA A 222 6.81 -11.57 1.36
N TYR A 223 6.99 -10.70 0.38
CA TYR A 223 7.96 -9.61 0.46
C TYR A 223 7.60 -8.60 1.56
N TYR A 224 6.35 -8.20 1.66
CA TYR A 224 5.92 -7.22 2.66
C TYR A 224 6.11 -7.70 4.10
N VAL A 225 5.87 -8.97 4.36
CA VAL A 225 5.91 -9.52 5.72
C VAL A 225 7.28 -10.12 6.04
N TYR A 226 7.87 -10.85 5.11
CA TYR A 226 8.99 -11.73 5.43
C TYR A 226 10.33 -11.27 4.87
N SER A 227 10.41 -10.23 4.01
CA SER A 227 11.69 -9.82 3.42
C SER A 227 12.73 -9.45 4.47
N VAL A 228 12.38 -8.60 5.45
CA VAL A 228 13.33 -8.19 6.49
C VAL A 228 13.69 -9.37 7.40
N LEU A 229 12.70 -10.19 7.80
CA LEU A 229 12.93 -11.39 8.59
C LEU A 229 13.86 -12.38 7.87
N TYR A 230 13.67 -12.56 6.56
CA TYR A 230 14.51 -13.45 5.75
C TYR A 230 15.93 -12.90 5.63
N TRP A 231 16.09 -11.63 5.31
CA TRP A 231 17.41 -11.04 5.14
C TRP A 231 18.19 -10.96 6.45
N THR A 232 17.52 -10.70 7.58
CA THR A 232 18.17 -10.75 8.90
C THR A 232 18.59 -12.17 9.28
N SER A 233 17.84 -13.19 8.89
CA SER A 233 18.25 -14.59 9.09
C SER A 233 19.48 -14.98 8.24
N LEU A 234 19.73 -14.25 7.14
CA LEU A 234 20.96 -14.38 6.34
C LEU A 234 22.15 -13.58 6.92
N GLY A 235 21.98 -12.94 8.08
CA GLY A 235 23.01 -12.13 8.75
C GLY A 235 23.10 -10.68 8.26
N ILE A 236 22.13 -10.19 7.47
CA ILE A 236 22.09 -8.78 7.03
C ILE A 236 21.46 -7.94 8.15
N PRO A 237 22.18 -6.93 8.70
CA PRO A 237 21.64 -6.08 9.76
C PRO A 237 20.37 -5.32 9.34
N VAL A 238 19.45 -5.05 10.27
CA VAL A 238 18.20 -4.31 10.02
C VAL A 238 18.46 -2.95 9.35
N SER A 239 19.52 -2.25 9.73
CA SER A 239 19.92 -0.99 9.09
C SER A 239 20.22 -1.15 7.59
N GLN A 240 20.80 -2.27 7.17
CA GLN A 240 21.06 -2.55 5.76
C GLN A 240 19.80 -3.04 5.03
N THR A 241 18.93 -3.81 5.69
CA THR A 241 17.64 -4.20 5.11
C THR A 241 16.76 -2.98 4.84
N SER A 242 16.86 -1.93 5.66
CA SER A 242 16.17 -0.67 5.45
C SER A 242 16.61 0.04 4.16
N LEU A 243 17.91 0.01 3.86
CA LEU A 243 18.44 0.57 2.61
C LEU A 243 17.95 -0.22 1.39
N LEU A 244 17.86 -1.55 1.49
CA LEU A 244 17.32 -2.40 0.43
C LEU A 244 15.85 -2.03 0.10
N TRP A 245 15.03 -1.76 1.12
CA TRP A 245 13.68 -1.24 0.93
C TRP A 245 13.68 0.16 0.31
N GLY A 246 14.60 1.02 0.76
CA GLY A 246 14.80 2.36 0.20
C GLY A 246 15.10 2.32 -1.30
N VAL A 247 16.01 1.43 -1.74
CA VAL A 247 16.34 1.21 -3.16
C VAL A 247 15.10 0.84 -3.97
N ALA A 248 14.26 -0.06 -3.45
CA ALA A 248 13.03 -0.49 -4.12
C ALA A 248 12.07 0.69 -4.37
N VAL A 249 11.85 1.53 -3.36
CA VAL A 249 10.90 2.65 -3.46
C VAL A 249 11.49 3.81 -4.27
N VAL A 250 12.79 4.07 -4.19
CA VAL A 250 13.44 5.06 -5.06
C VAL A 250 13.31 4.64 -6.54
N ALA A 251 13.53 3.36 -6.87
CA ALA A 251 13.33 2.86 -8.23
C ALA A 251 11.86 3.03 -8.69
N GLU A 252 10.88 2.83 -7.79
CA GLU A 252 9.46 3.06 -8.05
C GLU A 252 9.18 4.54 -8.37
N ILE A 253 9.69 5.46 -7.54
CA ILE A 253 9.54 6.92 -7.74
C ILE A 253 10.10 7.34 -9.09
N LEU A 254 11.31 6.88 -9.43
CA LEU A 254 11.95 7.18 -10.72
C LEU A 254 11.11 6.65 -11.88
N LEU A 255 10.58 5.44 -11.78
CA LEU A 255 9.72 4.90 -12.81
C LEU A 255 8.44 5.72 -12.97
N PHE A 256 7.74 6.08 -11.90
CA PHE A 256 6.55 6.93 -11.99
C PHE A 256 6.87 8.29 -12.59
N PHE A 257 8.00 8.90 -12.25
CA PHE A 257 8.41 10.18 -12.83
C PHE A 257 8.59 10.09 -14.34
N PHE A 258 9.18 9.01 -14.84
CA PHE A 258 9.40 8.81 -16.26
C PHE A 258 8.31 7.99 -16.96
N SER A 259 7.27 7.54 -16.24
CA SER A 259 6.28 6.58 -16.74
C SER A 259 5.56 7.03 -18.00
N ARG A 260 5.18 8.32 -18.08
CA ARG A 260 4.56 8.89 -19.28
C ARG A 260 5.47 8.75 -20.50
N ARG A 261 6.77 9.06 -20.36
CA ARG A 261 7.73 8.97 -21.46
C ARG A 261 8.01 7.52 -21.87
N LEU A 262 8.08 6.62 -20.92
CA LEU A 262 8.45 5.22 -21.13
C LEU A 262 7.27 4.35 -21.59
N LEU A 263 6.08 4.55 -21.00
CA LEU A 263 4.97 3.60 -21.11
C LEU A 263 3.76 4.14 -21.87
N GLN A 264 3.71 5.43 -22.25
CA GLN A 264 2.52 6.04 -22.86
C GLN A 264 2.00 5.32 -24.12
N ASN A 265 2.90 4.72 -24.90
CA ASN A 265 2.55 4.03 -26.15
C ASN A 265 2.35 2.52 -25.98
N TRP A 266 2.51 2.00 -24.75
CA TRP A 266 2.40 0.57 -24.50
C TRP A 266 0.96 0.17 -24.25
N LYS A 267 0.57 -1.02 -24.72
CA LYS A 267 -0.74 -1.61 -24.45
C LYS A 267 -0.79 -2.10 -22.98
N VAL A 268 -1.97 -1.99 -22.35
CA VAL A 268 -2.18 -2.50 -20.99
C VAL A 268 -1.76 -3.97 -20.87
N THR A 269 -2.05 -4.79 -21.89
CA THR A 269 -1.62 -6.21 -21.97
C THR A 269 -0.10 -6.35 -21.87
N THR A 270 0.65 -5.56 -22.65
CA THR A 270 2.13 -5.61 -22.65
C THR A 270 2.70 -5.17 -21.31
N ILE A 271 2.09 -4.15 -20.68
CA ILE A 271 2.45 -3.66 -19.36
C ILE A 271 2.29 -4.76 -18.31
N PHE A 272 1.16 -5.49 -18.32
CA PHE A 272 0.95 -6.61 -17.39
C PHE A 272 1.89 -7.79 -17.66
N TYR A 273 2.19 -8.09 -18.93
CA TYR A 273 3.17 -9.15 -19.26
C TYR A 273 4.57 -8.79 -18.73
N LEU A 274 5.01 -7.54 -18.91
CA LEU A 274 6.28 -7.07 -18.35
C LEU A 274 6.29 -7.21 -16.82
N ALA A 275 5.23 -6.77 -16.15
CA ALA A 275 5.13 -6.84 -14.70
C ALA A 275 5.13 -8.30 -14.20
N THR A 276 4.39 -9.20 -14.87
CA THR A 276 4.36 -10.63 -14.54
C THR A 276 5.73 -11.28 -14.69
N PHE A 277 6.42 -11.01 -15.82
CA PHE A 277 7.78 -11.51 -16.04
C PHE A 277 8.75 -11.00 -14.98
N ALA A 278 8.71 -9.70 -14.70
CA ALA A 278 9.56 -9.10 -13.68
C ALA A 278 9.29 -9.68 -12.27
N CYS A 279 8.03 -9.97 -11.94
CA CYS A 279 7.68 -10.65 -10.69
C CYS A 279 8.32 -12.04 -10.60
N ILE A 280 8.19 -12.86 -11.64
CA ILE A 280 8.78 -14.21 -11.66
C ILE A 280 10.30 -14.12 -11.46
N VAL A 281 10.97 -13.28 -12.23
CA VAL A 281 12.44 -13.09 -12.11
C VAL A 281 12.82 -12.61 -10.70
N ARG A 282 12.08 -11.62 -10.17
CA ARG A 282 12.35 -11.06 -8.84
C ARG A 282 12.16 -12.09 -7.73
N TRP A 283 11.05 -12.82 -7.73
CA TRP A 283 10.77 -13.77 -6.67
C TRP A 283 11.69 -14.98 -6.71
N LEU A 284 11.98 -15.53 -7.90
CA LEU A 284 12.97 -16.60 -8.03
C LEU A 284 14.37 -16.11 -7.65
N GLY A 285 14.73 -14.89 -8.06
CA GLY A 285 15.98 -14.27 -7.67
C GLY A 285 16.12 -14.11 -6.17
N LEU A 286 15.07 -13.57 -5.47
CA LEU A 286 15.09 -13.41 -4.02
C LEU A 286 15.13 -14.73 -3.26
N ALA A 287 14.57 -15.81 -3.81
CA ALA A 287 14.63 -17.14 -3.22
C ALA A 287 16.07 -17.69 -3.11
N ILE A 288 16.95 -17.30 -4.03
CA ILE A 288 18.34 -17.78 -4.09
C ILE A 288 19.38 -16.72 -3.67
N ALA A 289 18.96 -15.46 -3.51
CA ALA A 289 19.84 -14.36 -3.17
C ALA A 289 20.30 -14.46 -1.71
N ASN A 290 21.60 -14.57 -1.51
CA ASN A 290 22.24 -14.66 -0.21
C ASN A 290 23.24 -13.53 0.08
N THR A 291 23.37 -12.57 -0.85
CA THR A 291 24.25 -11.42 -0.70
C THR A 291 23.48 -10.12 -0.83
N ILE A 292 23.89 -9.11 -0.07
CA ILE A 292 23.25 -7.78 -0.09
C ILE A 292 23.24 -7.16 -1.50
N TRP A 293 24.28 -7.35 -2.28
CA TRP A 293 24.40 -6.79 -3.63
C TRP A 293 23.41 -7.40 -4.61
N LEU A 294 23.24 -8.73 -4.56
CA LEU A 294 22.26 -9.41 -5.40
C LEU A 294 20.84 -9.00 -5.02
N ILE A 295 20.56 -8.93 -3.73
CA ILE A 295 19.27 -8.45 -3.23
C ILE A 295 19.03 -6.99 -3.68
N ALA A 296 20.03 -6.11 -3.59
CA ALA A 296 19.91 -4.71 -4.02
C ALA A 296 19.57 -4.59 -5.53
N ILE A 297 20.19 -5.39 -6.39
CA ILE A 297 19.86 -5.44 -7.82
C ILE A 297 18.42 -5.89 -8.03
N LEU A 298 17.98 -6.94 -7.33
CA LEU A 298 16.61 -7.45 -7.41
C LEU A 298 15.57 -6.45 -6.85
N GLN A 299 15.97 -5.57 -5.93
CA GLN A 299 15.11 -4.51 -5.42
C GLN A 299 14.79 -3.45 -6.48
N LEU A 300 15.66 -3.20 -7.46
CA LEU A 300 15.35 -2.31 -8.58
C LEU A 300 14.16 -2.82 -9.41
N LEU A 301 13.95 -4.15 -9.46
CA LEU A 301 12.81 -4.76 -10.15
C LEU A 301 11.47 -4.41 -9.47
N HIS A 302 11.47 -3.87 -8.25
CA HIS A 302 10.23 -3.43 -7.59
C HIS A 302 9.45 -2.43 -8.44
N SER A 303 10.16 -1.53 -9.10
CA SER A 303 9.55 -0.59 -10.03
C SER A 303 8.80 -1.29 -11.17
N LEU A 304 9.33 -2.38 -11.69
CA LEU A 304 8.69 -3.15 -12.77
C LEU A 304 7.58 -4.05 -12.24
N THR A 305 7.70 -4.58 -11.02
CA THR A 305 6.69 -5.48 -10.45
C THR A 305 5.49 -4.72 -9.89
N TYR A 306 5.72 -3.61 -9.16
CA TYR A 306 4.68 -2.84 -8.50
C TYR A 306 4.20 -1.65 -9.35
N ALA A 307 5.12 -0.72 -9.68
CA ALA A 307 4.73 0.55 -10.30
C ALA A 307 4.21 0.37 -11.72
N VAL A 308 4.83 -0.51 -12.52
CA VAL A 308 4.38 -0.83 -13.89
C VAL A 308 2.98 -1.45 -13.86
N ALA A 309 2.73 -2.43 -12.95
CA ALA A 309 1.41 -3.05 -12.81
C ALA A 309 0.34 -2.02 -12.38
N HIS A 310 0.67 -1.19 -11.39
CA HIS A 310 -0.22 -0.12 -10.94
C HIS A 310 -0.53 0.88 -12.07
N TYR A 311 0.49 1.31 -12.81
CA TYR A 311 0.32 2.18 -13.97
C TYR A 311 -0.62 1.56 -15.02
N GLY A 312 -0.43 0.27 -15.33
CA GLY A 312 -1.28 -0.48 -16.27
C GLY A 312 -2.73 -0.54 -15.81
N MET A 313 -2.95 -0.78 -14.52
CA MET A 313 -4.30 -0.81 -13.95
C MET A 313 -4.95 0.59 -13.95
N MET A 314 -4.23 1.63 -13.55
CA MET A 314 -4.75 3.01 -13.60
C MET A 314 -5.08 3.42 -15.03
N ARG A 315 -4.24 3.07 -16.00
CA ARG A 315 -4.50 3.31 -17.41
C ARG A 315 -5.77 2.60 -17.89
N TYR A 316 -5.97 1.34 -17.51
CA TYR A 316 -7.21 0.61 -17.78
C TYR A 316 -8.42 1.33 -17.20
N ILE A 317 -8.37 1.71 -15.91
CA ILE A 317 -9.47 2.37 -15.21
C ILE A 317 -9.82 3.71 -15.88
N THR A 318 -8.82 4.54 -16.21
CA THR A 318 -9.04 5.87 -16.81
C THR A 318 -9.59 5.81 -18.24
N THR A 319 -9.49 4.66 -18.91
CA THR A 319 -10.09 4.45 -20.24
C THR A 319 -11.56 3.97 -20.18
N GLN A 320 -12.08 3.73 -18.99
CA GLN A 320 -13.46 3.31 -18.80
C GLN A 320 -14.40 4.52 -18.66
N PRO A 321 -15.71 4.33 -18.89
CA PRO A 321 -16.69 5.40 -18.67
C PRO A 321 -16.58 6.02 -17.26
N GLN A 322 -16.79 7.33 -17.17
CA GLN A 322 -16.63 8.09 -15.91
C GLN A 322 -17.41 7.47 -14.74
N ALA A 323 -18.64 6.98 -14.98
CA ALA A 323 -19.47 6.32 -14.00
C ALA A 323 -18.87 5.02 -13.41
N HIS A 324 -17.91 4.39 -14.12
CA HIS A 324 -17.27 3.14 -13.71
C HIS A 324 -15.99 3.35 -12.89
N ILE A 325 -15.32 4.50 -13.04
CA ILE A 325 -13.95 4.75 -12.52
C ILE A 325 -13.86 4.51 -11.02
N SER A 326 -14.72 5.14 -10.23
CA SER A 326 -14.69 5.04 -8.76
C SER A 326 -14.91 3.59 -8.30
N LYS A 327 -15.88 2.87 -8.90
CA LYS A 327 -16.17 1.47 -8.55
C LYS A 327 -15.06 0.53 -8.99
N LEU A 328 -14.43 0.77 -10.14
CA LEU A 328 -13.25 -0.01 -10.57
C LEU A 328 -12.04 0.20 -9.67
N GLN A 329 -11.81 1.43 -9.19
CA GLN A 329 -10.78 1.69 -8.19
C GLN A 329 -11.06 0.97 -6.87
N ALA A 330 -12.33 0.96 -6.42
CA ALA A 330 -12.73 0.22 -5.23
C ALA A 330 -12.53 -1.29 -5.39
N LEU A 331 -12.90 -1.87 -6.55
CA LEU A 331 -12.65 -3.28 -6.87
C LEU A 331 -11.15 -3.60 -6.93
N TYR A 332 -10.36 -2.75 -7.56
CA TYR A 332 -8.91 -2.91 -7.59
C TYR A 332 -8.30 -2.91 -6.17
N ASN A 333 -8.65 -1.94 -5.34
CA ASN A 333 -8.16 -1.88 -3.96
C ASN A 333 -8.65 -3.07 -3.12
N GLY A 334 -9.91 -3.47 -3.28
CA GLY A 334 -10.48 -4.60 -2.56
C GLY A 334 -9.85 -5.94 -2.97
N PHE A 335 -9.77 -6.23 -4.26
CA PHE A 335 -9.25 -7.51 -4.75
C PHE A 335 -7.73 -7.57 -4.73
N SER A 336 -7.05 -6.56 -5.30
CA SER A 336 -5.61 -6.63 -5.53
C SER A 336 -4.78 -6.25 -4.29
N ASN A 337 -5.17 -5.16 -3.60
CA ASN A 337 -4.37 -4.61 -2.49
C ASN A 337 -4.86 -5.08 -1.11
N SER A 338 -5.99 -5.79 -1.02
CA SER A 338 -6.50 -6.28 0.26
C SER A 338 -6.73 -7.78 0.25
N ALA A 339 -7.71 -8.30 -0.49
CA ALA A 339 -8.10 -9.71 -0.41
C ALA A 339 -6.97 -10.66 -0.85
N MET A 340 -6.37 -10.44 -2.02
CA MET A 340 -5.31 -11.31 -2.52
C MET A 340 -4.05 -11.21 -1.66
N VAL A 341 -3.68 -10.00 -1.22
CA VAL A 341 -2.55 -9.83 -0.29
C VAL A 341 -2.82 -10.55 1.03
N ALA A 342 -4.04 -10.45 1.59
CA ALA A 342 -4.40 -11.16 2.81
C ALA A 342 -4.26 -12.68 2.65
N ILE A 343 -4.84 -13.25 1.59
CA ILE A 343 -4.79 -14.70 1.31
C ILE A 343 -3.34 -15.16 1.18
N LEU A 344 -2.53 -14.46 0.39
CA LEU A 344 -1.15 -14.85 0.12
C LEU A 344 -0.23 -14.58 1.32
N THR A 345 -0.55 -13.59 2.18
CA THR A 345 0.14 -13.39 3.46
C THR A 345 -0.11 -14.55 4.42
N ALA A 346 -1.36 -15.00 4.55
CA ALA A 346 -1.69 -16.17 5.36
C ALA A 346 -0.98 -17.43 4.84
N LEU A 347 -1.03 -17.67 3.53
CA LEU A 347 -0.35 -18.80 2.89
C LEU A 347 1.17 -18.73 3.08
N SER A 348 1.76 -17.54 2.94
CA SER A 348 3.18 -17.33 3.22
C SER A 348 3.53 -17.64 4.67
N GLY A 349 2.65 -17.30 5.63
CA GLY A 349 2.84 -17.60 7.06
C GLY A 349 2.93 -19.09 7.36
N VAL A 350 2.11 -19.88 6.69
CA VAL A 350 2.13 -21.34 6.85
C VAL A 350 3.42 -21.96 6.28
N ILE A 351 3.94 -21.40 5.17
CA ILE A 351 5.06 -21.99 4.43
C ILE A 351 6.42 -21.51 4.92
N TYR A 352 6.52 -20.25 5.31
CA TYR A 352 7.77 -19.59 5.67
C TYR A 352 8.60 -20.33 6.74
N PRO A 353 8.00 -20.86 7.84
CA PRO A 353 8.76 -21.60 8.85
C PRO A 353 9.48 -22.85 8.33
N TYR A 354 8.94 -23.46 7.26
CA TYR A 354 9.53 -24.67 6.66
C TYR A 354 10.60 -24.31 5.62
N SER A 355 10.39 -23.28 4.84
CA SER A 355 11.33 -22.83 3.81
C SER A 355 11.07 -21.37 3.42
N PRO A 356 11.86 -20.42 3.94
CA PRO A 356 11.82 -19.03 3.50
C PRO A 356 11.99 -18.86 2.00
N ALA A 357 12.95 -19.59 1.39
CA ALA A 357 13.19 -19.56 -0.04
C ALA A 357 11.97 -20.04 -0.85
N PHE A 358 11.34 -21.14 -0.43
CA PHE A 358 10.16 -21.68 -1.12
C PHE A 358 8.97 -20.72 -1.04
N THR A 359 8.87 -19.91 0.02
CA THR A 359 7.83 -18.89 0.14
C THR A 359 7.91 -17.88 -1.02
N PHE A 360 9.12 -17.46 -1.42
CA PHE A 360 9.30 -16.59 -2.60
C PHE A 360 9.06 -17.35 -3.92
N ILE A 361 9.50 -18.62 -4.04
CA ILE A 361 9.19 -19.45 -5.22
C ILE A 361 7.68 -19.58 -5.40
N LEU A 362 6.94 -19.78 -4.33
CA LEU A 362 5.48 -19.81 -4.37
C LEU A 362 4.89 -18.52 -4.95
N MET A 363 5.41 -17.35 -4.61
CA MET A 363 4.94 -16.09 -5.20
C MET A 363 5.19 -16.03 -6.71
N ALA A 364 6.30 -16.61 -7.20
CA ALA A 364 6.56 -16.76 -8.64
C ALA A 364 5.55 -17.70 -9.30
N ILE A 365 5.20 -18.80 -8.65
CA ILE A 365 4.19 -19.76 -9.14
C ILE A 365 2.81 -19.11 -9.20
N VAL A 366 2.41 -18.38 -8.14
CA VAL A 366 1.11 -17.72 -8.04
C VAL A 366 0.94 -16.62 -9.08
N VAL A 367 1.99 -15.89 -9.43
CA VAL A 367 1.90 -14.82 -10.42
C VAL A 367 1.91 -15.32 -11.86
N ALA A 368 2.49 -16.47 -12.14
CA ALA A 368 2.65 -17.01 -13.52
C ALA A 368 1.32 -17.12 -14.32
N PRO A 369 0.18 -17.54 -13.74
CA PRO A 369 -1.10 -17.55 -14.43
C PRO A 369 -1.54 -16.18 -14.97
N ALA A 370 -0.99 -15.06 -14.46
CA ALA A 370 -1.32 -13.74 -14.99
C ALA A 370 -0.98 -13.59 -16.49
N PHE A 371 -0.03 -14.34 -17.04
CA PHE A 371 0.22 -14.39 -18.48
C PHE A 371 -0.99 -14.91 -19.29
N VAL A 372 -1.70 -15.89 -18.75
CA VAL A 372 -2.86 -16.50 -19.44
C VAL A 372 -4.12 -15.69 -19.18
N VAL A 373 -4.27 -15.19 -17.95
CA VAL A 373 -5.45 -14.45 -17.53
C VAL A 373 -5.50 -13.06 -18.17
N THR A 374 -4.37 -12.38 -18.36
CA THR A 374 -4.34 -11.04 -18.96
C THR A 374 -5.00 -11.04 -20.35
N PRO A 375 -5.99 -10.15 -20.62
CA PRO A 375 -6.67 -10.11 -21.91
C PRO A 375 -5.71 -9.65 -23.02
N ARG A 376 -5.78 -10.33 -24.17
CA ARG A 376 -4.93 -9.98 -25.33
C ARG A 376 -5.31 -8.68 -26.04
N LYS A 377 -6.57 -8.23 -25.91
CA LYS A 377 -7.13 -7.04 -26.56
C LYS A 377 -7.87 -6.18 -25.53
N VAL A 378 -7.16 -5.45 -24.70
CA VAL A 378 -7.78 -4.53 -23.74
C VAL A 378 -8.19 -3.21 -24.41
N ASP A 379 -7.38 -2.72 -25.37
CA ASP A 379 -7.57 -1.42 -26.01
C ASP A 379 -8.69 -1.44 -27.08
N ALA A 380 -9.18 -2.62 -27.50
CA ALA A 380 -10.24 -2.74 -28.51
C ALA A 380 -11.64 -2.36 -27.98
N PHE A 381 -11.83 -2.20 -26.68
CA PHE A 381 -13.11 -1.82 -26.09
C PHE A 381 -13.43 -0.32 -26.28
N LEU A 382 -12.42 0.53 -26.41
CA LEU A 382 -12.57 1.98 -26.61
C LEU A 382 -13.01 2.35 -28.03
N LEU A 383 -12.69 1.52 -29.03
CA LEU A 383 -12.99 1.79 -30.43
C LEU A 383 -14.44 1.46 -30.83
N LYS A 384 -15.24 0.84 -29.95
CA LYS A 384 -16.65 0.48 -30.22
C LYS A 384 -17.68 1.45 -29.63
N GLN A 385 -17.26 2.50 -28.94
CA GLN A 385 -18.14 3.50 -28.32
C GLN A 385 -17.88 4.95 -28.81
N GLY A 386 -17.14 5.12 -29.90
CA GLY A 386 -17.00 6.38 -30.63
C GLY A 386 -18.00 6.47 -31.77
#